data_8f36155d49115c3ef47b484187b408cc
#
_entry.id   8f36155d49115c3ef47b484187b408cc
#
_cell.length_a   1.000
_cell.length_b   1.000
_cell.length_c   1.000
_cell.angle_alpha   90.00
_cell.angle_beta   90.00
_cell.angle_gamma   90.00
#
_symmetry.space_group_name_H-M   'P 1'
#
loop_
_entity.id
_entity.type
_entity.pdbx_description
1 polymer ?
#
loop_
_entity_poly.entity_id
_entity_poly.type
_entity_poly.pdbx_seq_one_letter_code
_entity_poly.pdbx_strand_id
1 'polypeptide(L)'
;MDEEKKINLEKSPEDLQPLDIPNEEKSLVTSIGFFLLELIKIVVMAGVTIALVRYFLFKPFYVKGASMEPNFLEKDYLIIDEITYRFREPVRGETIVFEAPGDEKTHYLKRVIGLPGERVKVEDNKIVIFNDAYLQGFLLEEEIYLTEETPGEVTKLLGPDEYFVMGDNRDASFDSRKFGAIKRESIVGRAWLRGLPIHRVSMIGNPDYTAE
;
A
#
# COMPACT_ATOMS: atom_id res chain seq x y z
N MET A 1 -25.66 -91.79 -35.81
CA MET A 1 -24.22 -92.01 -35.63
C MET A 1 -23.72 -90.80 -34.91
N ASP A 2 -23.88 -90.87 -33.54
CA ASP A 2 -23.71 -89.75 -32.59
C ASP A 2 -22.28 -89.75 -32.08
N GLU A 3 -21.54 -88.70 -32.33
CA GLU A 3 -20.26 -88.47 -31.61
C GLU A 3 -20.52 -87.60 -30.38
N GLU A 4 -20.48 -88.28 -29.23
CA GLU A 4 -20.49 -87.65 -27.95
C GLU A 4 -19.20 -86.90 -27.68
N LYS A 5 -19.31 -85.58 -27.59
CA LYS A 5 -18.22 -84.68 -27.20
C LYS A 5 -18.06 -84.76 -25.70
N LYS A 6 -17.10 -85.54 -25.24
CA LYS A 6 -16.68 -85.61 -23.83
C LYS A 6 -16.10 -84.26 -23.38
N ILE A 7 -16.83 -83.56 -22.55
CA ILE A 7 -16.33 -82.38 -21.81
C ILE A 7 -15.40 -82.88 -20.73
N ASN A 8 -14.12 -82.59 -20.86
CA ASN A 8 -13.10 -82.90 -19.83
C ASN A 8 -13.19 -81.86 -18.73
N LEU A 9 -13.82 -82.20 -17.60
CA LEU A 9 -13.98 -81.46 -16.37
C LEU A 9 -12.98 -81.95 -15.31
N GLU A 10 -11.68 -81.73 -15.56
CA GLU A 10 -10.68 -81.97 -14.53
C GLU A 10 -9.69 -80.82 -14.52
N LYS A 11 -10.15 -79.68 -13.95
CA LYS A 11 -9.22 -78.69 -13.45
C LYS A 11 -8.93 -79.00 -11.99
N SER A 12 -7.67 -79.34 -11.72
CA SER A 12 -7.12 -79.56 -10.40
C SER A 12 -7.35 -78.34 -9.51
N PRO A 13 -7.64 -78.53 -8.21
CA PRO A 13 -7.77 -77.41 -7.24
C PRO A 13 -6.52 -76.56 -7.07
N GLU A 14 -5.38 -76.98 -7.63
CA GLU A 14 -4.10 -76.26 -7.53
C GLU A 14 -3.92 -75.11 -8.53
N ASP A 15 -4.79 -74.97 -9.58
CA ASP A 15 -4.71 -73.91 -10.56
C ASP A 15 -5.49 -72.64 -10.20
N LEU A 16 -6.02 -72.54 -9.00
CA LEU A 16 -6.62 -71.31 -8.47
C LEU A 16 -5.52 -70.37 -8.03
N GLN A 17 -5.03 -69.53 -8.90
CA GLN A 17 -4.23 -68.35 -8.54
C GLN A 17 -5.04 -67.57 -7.51
N PRO A 18 -4.42 -67.13 -6.37
CA PRO A 18 -5.07 -66.24 -5.41
C PRO A 18 -5.53 -64.97 -6.17
N LEU A 19 -6.81 -64.65 -6.09
CA LEU A 19 -7.31 -63.37 -6.54
C LEU A 19 -6.55 -62.29 -5.76
N ASP A 20 -5.68 -61.59 -6.49
CA ASP A 20 -5.05 -60.35 -6.01
C ASP A 20 -6.18 -59.32 -5.79
N ILE A 21 -6.76 -59.32 -4.59
CA ILE A 21 -7.71 -58.31 -4.16
C ILE A 21 -6.87 -57.04 -3.98
N PRO A 22 -7.05 -56.00 -4.80
CA PRO A 22 -6.35 -54.75 -4.59
C PRO A 22 -6.64 -54.26 -3.17
N ASN A 23 -5.60 -53.95 -2.42
CA ASN A 23 -5.71 -53.52 -1.05
C ASN A 23 -6.24 -52.05 -1.07
N GLU A 24 -7.57 -51.91 -1.25
CA GLU A 24 -8.26 -50.61 -1.42
C GLU A 24 -8.03 -49.69 -0.23
N GLU A 25 -7.85 -50.22 0.96
CA GLU A 25 -7.54 -49.41 2.16
C GLU A 25 -6.19 -48.70 2.06
N LYS A 26 -5.15 -49.35 1.52
CA LYS A 26 -3.85 -48.70 1.31
C LYS A 26 -3.93 -47.61 0.22
N SER A 27 -4.75 -47.82 -0.79
CA SER A 27 -4.98 -46.83 -1.87
C SER A 27 -5.68 -45.58 -1.32
N LEU A 28 -6.69 -45.73 -0.47
CA LEU A 28 -7.42 -44.61 0.14
C LEU A 28 -6.56 -43.81 1.09
N VAL A 29 -5.78 -44.44 1.97
CA VAL A 29 -4.88 -43.77 2.91
C VAL A 29 -3.79 -43.00 2.15
N THR A 30 -3.25 -43.59 1.11
CA THR A 30 -2.24 -42.91 0.25
C THR A 30 -2.83 -41.71 -0.48
N SER A 31 -4.05 -41.86 -1.02
CA SER A 31 -4.76 -40.76 -1.72
C SER A 31 -5.10 -39.59 -0.78
N ILE A 32 -5.55 -39.90 0.44
CA ILE A 32 -5.81 -38.90 1.47
C ILE A 32 -4.50 -38.21 1.89
N GLY A 33 -3.42 -38.98 2.03
CA GLY A 33 -2.09 -38.45 2.35
C GLY A 33 -1.60 -37.44 1.29
N PHE A 34 -1.72 -37.80 0.01
CA PHE A 34 -1.37 -36.87 -1.09
C PHE A 34 -2.27 -35.63 -1.11
N PHE A 35 -3.57 -35.79 -0.91
CA PHE A 35 -4.51 -34.67 -0.84
C PHE A 35 -4.16 -33.70 0.31
N LEU A 36 -3.84 -34.22 1.49
CA LEU A 36 -3.44 -33.40 2.63
C LEU A 36 -2.11 -32.68 2.38
N LEU A 37 -1.14 -33.34 1.75
CA LEU A 37 0.12 -32.70 1.37
C LEU A 37 -0.09 -31.57 0.36
N GLU A 38 -0.97 -31.76 -0.62
CA GLU A 38 -1.29 -30.73 -1.61
C GLU A 38 -2.02 -29.55 -0.97
N LEU A 39 -2.96 -29.81 -0.07
CA LEU A 39 -3.64 -28.79 0.72
C LEU A 39 -2.64 -27.96 1.57
N ILE A 40 -1.73 -28.63 2.28
CA ILE A 40 -0.69 -27.97 3.07
C ILE A 40 0.19 -27.09 2.18
N LYS A 41 0.61 -27.60 1.01
CA LYS A 41 1.40 -26.82 0.03
C LYS A 41 0.68 -25.55 -0.41
N ILE A 42 -0.62 -25.64 -0.72
CA ILE A 42 -1.43 -24.47 -1.10
C ILE A 42 -1.51 -23.46 0.05
N VAL A 43 -1.78 -23.92 1.26
CA VAL A 43 -1.87 -23.06 2.45
C VAL A 43 -0.52 -22.37 2.74
N VAL A 44 0.59 -23.12 2.64
CA VAL A 44 1.93 -22.56 2.83
C VAL A 44 2.26 -21.53 1.75
N MET A 45 2.00 -21.86 0.48
CA MET A 45 2.23 -20.91 -0.62
C MET A 45 1.39 -19.64 -0.47
N ALA A 46 0.11 -19.77 -0.14
CA ALA A 46 -0.76 -18.62 0.12
C ALA A 46 -0.24 -17.80 1.31
N GLY A 47 0.14 -18.44 2.40
CA GLY A 47 0.71 -17.79 3.58
C GLY A 47 2.00 -17.03 3.27
N VAL A 48 2.91 -17.64 2.53
CA VAL A 48 4.16 -16.99 2.09
C VAL A 48 3.85 -15.79 1.18
N THR A 49 2.95 -15.96 0.22
CA THR A 49 2.56 -14.86 -0.69
C THR A 49 1.96 -13.70 0.08
N ILE A 50 1.02 -13.96 1.01
CA ILE A 50 0.41 -12.92 1.85
C ILE A 50 1.46 -12.24 2.73
N ALA A 51 2.38 -13.00 3.32
CA ALA A 51 3.47 -12.47 4.15
C ALA A 51 4.40 -11.56 3.35
N LEU A 52 4.79 -11.97 2.14
CA LEU A 52 5.62 -11.17 1.24
C LEU A 52 4.92 -9.88 0.81
N VAL A 53 3.64 -9.98 0.39
CA VAL A 53 2.82 -8.83 0.03
C VAL A 53 2.73 -7.85 1.20
N ARG A 54 2.42 -8.36 2.39
CA ARG A 54 2.29 -7.52 3.59
C ARG A 54 3.60 -6.89 4.05
N TYR A 55 4.71 -7.61 3.90
CA TYR A 55 6.03 -7.12 4.34
C TYR A 55 6.65 -6.13 3.36
N PHE A 56 6.47 -6.33 2.04
CA PHE A 56 7.15 -5.54 1.02
C PHE A 56 6.31 -4.44 0.38
N LEU A 57 4.96 -4.54 0.43
CA LEU A 57 4.10 -3.73 -0.41
C LEU A 57 3.31 -2.67 0.35
N PHE A 58 2.80 -2.99 1.55
CA PHE A 58 1.83 -2.11 2.20
C PHE A 58 2.00 -2.10 3.72
N LYS A 59 2.24 -0.92 4.29
CA LYS A 59 2.18 -0.73 5.74
C LYS A 59 0.85 -0.09 6.14
N PRO A 60 0.09 -0.69 7.07
CA PRO A 60 -1.08 -0.03 7.64
C PRO A 60 -0.62 1.12 8.53
N PHE A 61 -1.20 2.29 8.32
CA PHE A 61 -0.94 3.50 9.08
C PHE A 61 -2.24 3.97 9.75
N TYR A 62 -2.16 4.33 11.02
CA TYR A 62 -3.29 4.80 11.79
C TYR A 62 -3.16 6.29 12.02
N VAL A 63 -4.13 7.08 11.55
CA VAL A 63 -4.12 8.53 11.68
C VAL A 63 -4.39 8.93 13.14
N LYS A 64 -3.51 9.74 13.69
CA LYS A 64 -3.63 10.36 15.02
C LYS A 64 -3.57 11.86 14.89
N GLY A 65 -4.50 12.55 15.58
CA GLY A 65 -4.57 14.01 15.58
C GLY A 65 -5.31 14.59 14.39
N ALA A 66 -5.55 15.89 14.44
CA ALA A 66 -6.44 16.63 13.55
C ALA A 66 -5.72 17.38 12.41
N SER A 67 -4.39 17.23 12.27
CA SER A 67 -3.60 18.07 11.36
C SER A 67 -3.92 17.91 9.87
N MET A 68 -4.65 16.86 9.50
CA MET A 68 -5.05 16.57 8.11
C MET A 68 -6.58 16.61 7.92
N GLU A 69 -7.32 17.11 8.91
CA GLU A 69 -8.76 17.33 8.77
C GLU A 69 -9.04 18.48 7.76
N PRO A 70 -10.14 18.43 7.06
CA PRO A 70 -11.22 17.42 7.09
C PRO A 70 -10.93 16.17 6.20
N ASN A 71 -9.85 16.17 5.41
CA ASN A 71 -9.61 15.13 4.42
C ASN A 71 -9.24 13.78 5.05
N PHE A 72 -8.49 13.80 6.17
CA PHE A 72 -8.16 12.61 6.94
C PHE A 72 -8.56 12.85 8.39
N LEU A 73 -9.40 11.99 8.91
CA LEU A 73 -9.88 12.08 10.29
C LEU A 73 -9.05 11.19 11.22
N GLU A 74 -9.05 11.55 12.50
CA GLU A 74 -8.52 10.66 13.52
C GLU A 74 -9.20 9.29 13.44
N LYS A 75 -8.41 8.22 13.60
CA LYS A 75 -8.82 6.81 13.47
C LYS A 75 -9.03 6.32 12.03
N ASP A 76 -8.75 7.11 11.01
CA ASP A 76 -8.65 6.56 9.66
C ASP A 76 -7.49 5.55 9.59
N TYR A 77 -7.74 4.42 8.94
CA TYR A 77 -6.72 3.42 8.61
C TYR A 77 -6.31 3.61 7.15
N LEU A 78 -5.05 3.93 6.95
CA LEU A 78 -4.48 4.18 5.63
C LEU A 78 -3.55 3.04 5.25
N ILE A 79 -3.53 2.71 3.99
CA ILE A 79 -2.53 1.83 3.38
C ILE A 79 -1.52 2.73 2.67
N ILE A 80 -0.26 2.59 3.08
CA ILE A 80 0.85 3.39 2.55
C ILE A 80 1.57 2.59 1.48
N ASP A 81 1.70 3.19 0.31
CA ASP A 81 2.42 2.67 -0.83
C ASP A 81 3.88 3.16 -0.77
N GLU A 82 4.77 2.27 -0.38
CA GLU A 82 6.21 2.52 -0.32
C GLU A 82 6.92 2.20 -1.63
N ILE A 83 6.26 1.46 -2.52
CA ILE A 83 6.87 0.94 -3.74
C ILE A 83 7.01 2.01 -4.79
N THR A 84 5.95 2.80 -4.98
CA THR A 84 5.93 3.85 -6.01
C THR A 84 7.16 4.76 -5.92
N TYR A 85 7.60 5.08 -4.71
CA TYR A 85 8.75 5.96 -4.49
C TYR A 85 10.13 5.29 -4.68
N ARG A 86 10.16 4.02 -5.05
CA ARG A 86 11.37 3.35 -5.57
C ARG A 86 11.59 3.61 -7.06
N PHE A 87 10.53 4.05 -7.76
CA PHE A 87 10.52 4.23 -9.22
C PHE A 87 10.30 5.66 -9.66
N ARG A 88 9.76 6.50 -8.79
CA ARG A 88 9.57 7.93 -9.06
C ARG A 88 9.65 8.76 -7.79
N GLU A 89 9.84 10.06 -7.97
CA GLU A 89 9.82 11.01 -6.87
C GLU A 89 8.39 11.38 -6.43
N PRO A 90 8.22 11.83 -5.18
CA PRO A 90 6.98 12.46 -4.72
C PRO A 90 6.59 13.65 -5.59
N VAL A 91 5.30 13.78 -5.91
CA VAL A 91 4.77 14.91 -6.66
C VAL A 91 3.94 15.81 -5.76
N ARG A 92 3.76 17.06 -6.19
CA ARG A 92 2.94 18.05 -5.49
C ARG A 92 1.52 17.53 -5.30
N GLY A 93 0.95 17.78 -4.12
CA GLY A 93 -0.41 17.35 -3.74
C GLY A 93 -0.49 15.96 -3.15
N GLU A 94 0.52 15.11 -3.31
CA GLU A 94 0.50 13.80 -2.66
C GLU A 94 0.51 13.94 -1.14
N THR A 95 -0.34 13.14 -0.49
CA THR A 95 -0.30 13.00 0.97
C THR A 95 0.69 11.88 1.31
N ILE A 96 1.72 12.23 2.06
CA ILE A 96 2.85 11.35 2.37
C ILE A 96 2.98 11.08 3.86
N VAL A 97 3.54 9.92 4.17
CA VAL A 97 4.03 9.56 5.50
C VAL A 97 5.54 9.69 5.50
N PHE A 98 6.08 10.36 6.51
CA PHE A 98 7.51 10.57 6.68
C PHE A 98 7.90 10.54 8.16
N GLU A 99 9.17 10.30 8.44
CA GLU A 99 9.74 10.32 9.79
C GLU A 99 9.78 11.75 10.32
N ALA A 100 9.31 11.95 11.55
CA ALA A 100 9.25 13.28 12.15
C ALA A 100 10.66 13.87 12.35
N PRO A 101 10.87 15.14 12.05
CA PRO A 101 12.17 15.78 12.28
C PRO A 101 12.63 15.62 13.73
N GLY A 102 13.79 14.96 13.89
CA GLY A 102 14.39 14.71 15.21
C GLY A 102 13.86 13.48 15.97
N ASP A 103 12.89 12.74 15.42
CA ASP A 103 12.40 11.49 15.99
C ASP A 103 11.98 10.48 14.91
N GLU A 104 12.88 9.59 14.54
CA GLU A 104 12.67 8.55 13.52
C GLU A 104 11.59 7.51 13.90
N LYS A 105 11.18 7.46 15.18
CA LYS A 105 10.12 6.53 15.63
C LYS A 105 8.73 7.09 15.43
N THR A 106 8.61 8.40 15.34
CA THR A 106 7.35 9.10 15.10
C THR A 106 7.19 9.39 13.62
N HIS A 107 6.00 9.13 13.09
CA HIS A 107 5.68 9.39 11.68
C HIS A 107 4.59 10.44 11.59
N TYR A 108 4.75 11.35 10.65
CA TYR A 108 3.76 12.39 10.33
C TYR A 108 3.09 12.11 8.98
N LEU A 109 1.84 12.52 8.89
CA LEU A 109 1.05 12.55 7.64
C LEU A 109 0.88 14.00 7.23
N LYS A 110 1.36 14.39 6.05
CA LYS A 110 1.26 15.74 5.49
C LYS A 110 1.14 15.69 3.97
N ARG A 111 0.72 16.82 3.39
CA ARG A 111 0.65 17.01 1.94
C ARG A 111 1.89 17.68 1.42
N VAL A 112 2.40 17.20 0.29
CA VAL A 112 3.52 17.82 -0.43
C VAL A 112 3.05 19.12 -1.09
N ILE A 113 3.68 20.23 -0.73
CA ILE A 113 3.38 21.57 -1.24
C ILE A 113 4.51 22.08 -2.14
N GLY A 114 5.75 21.96 -1.71
CA GLY A 114 6.92 22.37 -2.49
C GLY A 114 7.79 21.19 -2.87
N LEU A 115 8.37 21.22 -4.05
CA LEU A 115 9.23 20.21 -4.64
C LEU A 115 10.70 20.64 -4.59
N PRO A 116 11.65 19.71 -4.74
CA PRO A 116 13.07 20.01 -4.79
C PRO A 116 13.42 21.15 -5.79
N GLY A 117 14.27 22.06 -5.34
CA GLY A 117 14.72 23.22 -6.13
C GLY A 117 13.75 24.40 -6.20
N GLU A 118 12.53 24.24 -5.70
CA GLU A 118 11.54 25.32 -5.72
C GLU A 118 11.70 26.29 -4.54
N ARG A 119 11.20 27.48 -4.71
CA ARG A 119 11.00 28.44 -3.63
C ARG A 119 9.52 28.51 -3.29
N VAL A 120 9.18 28.17 -2.08
CA VAL A 120 7.84 28.27 -1.52
C VAL A 120 7.74 29.56 -0.72
N LYS A 121 6.71 30.36 -1.00
CA LYS A 121 6.38 31.56 -0.21
C LYS A 121 4.94 31.44 0.30
N VAL A 122 4.78 31.53 1.61
CA VAL A 122 3.49 31.67 2.27
C VAL A 122 3.40 33.12 2.75
N GLU A 123 2.42 33.84 2.26
CA GLU A 123 2.17 35.25 2.55
C GLU A 123 0.72 35.59 2.24
N ASP A 124 0.11 36.51 2.97
CA ASP A 124 -1.28 36.94 2.77
C ASP A 124 -2.29 35.79 2.67
N ASN A 125 -2.10 34.75 3.52
CA ASN A 125 -2.92 33.54 3.56
C ASN A 125 -2.88 32.70 2.27
N LYS A 126 -1.87 32.86 1.42
CA LYS A 126 -1.71 32.19 0.13
C LYS A 126 -0.34 31.54 0.02
N ILE A 127 -0.25 30.56 -0.86
CA ILE A 127 1.01 29.92 -1.21
C ILE A 127 1.38 30.25 -2.64
N VAL A 128 2.58 30.81 -2.81
CA VAL A 128 3.16 31.07 -4.13
C VAL A 128 4.40 30.21 -4.31
N ILE A 129 4.45 29.49 -5.42
CA ILE A 129 5.56 28.63 -5.80
C ILE A 129 6.34 29.27 -6.95
N PHE A 130 7.66 29.29 -6.80
CA PHE A 130 8.59 29.78 -7.83
C PHE A 130 9.48 28.63 -8.27
N ASN A 131 9.63 28.43 -9.56
CA ASN A 131 10.53 27.46 -10.15
C ASN A 131 11.02 27.95 -11.54
N ASP A 132 11.80 27.14 -12.25
CA ASP A 132 12.37 27.52 -13.56
C ASP A 132 11.30 27.81 -14.61
N ALA A 133 10.14 27.18 -14.54
CA ALA A 133 9.03 27.44 -15.46
C ALA A 133 8.24 28.70 -15.07
N TYR A 134 8.21 29.05 -13.79
CA TYR A 134 7.40 30.14 -13.23
C TYR A 134 8.28 31.06 -12.38
N LEU A 135 9.14 31.84 -13.02
CA LEU A 135 10.07 32.78 -12.36
C LEU A 135 9.36 33.90 -11.56
N GLN A 136 8.17 34.30 -11.99
CA GLN A 136 7.33 35.27 -11.28
C GLN A 136 6.49 34.63 -10.17
N GLY A 137 6.54 33.28 -10.08
CA GLY A 137 5.71 32.49 -9.19
C GLY A 137 4.30 32.26 -9.73
N PHE A 138 3.69 31.18 -9.27
CA PHE A 138 2.28 30.89 -9.48
C PHE A 138 1.59 30.65 -8.14
N LEU A 139 0.35 31.06 -8.05
CA LEU A 139 -0.49 30.83 -6.91
C LEU A 139 -0.88 29.36 -6.88
N LEU A 140 -0.68 28.70 -5.73
CA LEU A 140 -1.13 27.32 -5.55
C LEU A 140 -2.62 27.33 -5.19
N GLU A 141 -3.45 26.76 -6.07
CA GLU A 141 -4.89 26.64 -5.84
C GLU A 141 -5.17 25.50 -4.86
N GLU A 142 -5.59 25.85 -3.65
CA GLU A 142 -5.81 24.90 -2.58
C GLU A 142 -7.29 24.68 -2.26
N GLU A 143 -8.17 25.46 -2.85
CA GLU A 143 -9.63 25.40 -2.66
C GLU A 143 -10.24 24.03 -3.03
N ILE A 144 -9.52 23.25 -3.85
CA ILE A 144 -9.89 21.89 -4.26
C ILE A 144 -10.00 20.94 -3.06
N TYR A 145 -9.20 21.16 -2.02
CA TYR A 145 -9.13 20.27 -0.85
C TYR A 145 -9.16 21.01 0.50
N LEU A 146 -9.06 22.32 0.49
CA LEU A 146 -9.16 23.17 1.69
C LEU A 146 -10.37 24.08 1.63
N THR A 147 -10.95 24.31 2.80
CA THR A 147 -11.98 25.33 3.01
C THR A 147 -11.46 26.54 3.77
N GLU A 148 -10.23 26.44 4.29
CA GLU A 148 -9.60 27.45 5.15
C GLU A 148 -8.40 28.07 4.47
N GLU A 149 -8.12 29.31 4.83
CA GLU A 149 -6.94 30.05 4.37
C GLU A 149 -5.66 29.46 4.98
N THR A 150 -4.51 29.78 4.38
CA THR A 150 -3.21 29.29 4.83
C THR A 150 -2.47 30.37 5.63
N PRO A 151 -2.61 30.41 6.98
CA PRO A 151 -1.96 31.43 7.78
C PRO A 151 -0.45 31.20 7.88
N GLY A 152 0.28 32.30 8.09
CA GLY A 152 1.71 32.32 8.33
C GLY A 152 2.48 33.08 7.28
N GLU A 153 3.70 33.44 7.63
CA GLU A 153 4.65 34.09 6.73
C GLU A 153 5.94 33.30 6.73
N VAL A 154 6.25 32.67 5.61
CA VAL A 154 7.49 31.92 5.43
C VAL A 154 7.93 31.94 3.97
N THR A 155 9.22 32.11 3.75
CA THR A 155 9.83 31.90 2.44
C THR A 155 10.96 30.90 2.59
N LYS A 156 10.89 29.80 1.83
CA LYS A 156 11.88 28.73 1.88
C LYS A 156 12.32 28.38 0.47
N LEU A 157 13.62 28.45 0.20
CA LEU A 157 14.23 27.83 -0.97
C LEU A 157 14.56 26.39 -0.61
N LEU A 158 14.09 25.45 -1.41
CA LEU A 158 14.27 24.01 -1.21
C LEU A 158 15.54 23.52 -1.90
N GLY A 159 16.31 22.71 -1.20
CA GLY A 159 17.44 21.99 -1.77
C GLY A 159 17.03 20.92 -2.78
N PRO A 160 18.00 20.23 -3.42
CA PRO A 160 17.73 19.25 -4.47
C PRO A 160 17.05 17.97 -3.96
N ASP A 161 17.00 17.76 -2.66
CA ASP A 161 16.40 16.62 -1.97
C ASP A 161 15.38 17.03 -0.90
N GLU A 162 14.98 18.30 -0.90
CA GLU A 162 14.09 18.87 0.11
C GLU A 162 12.66 19.03 -0.40
N TYR A 163 11.70 18.73 0.47
CA TYR A 163 10.26 18.90 0.24
C TYR A 163 9.66 19.81 1.30
N PHE A 164 8.73 20.66 0.89
CA PHE A 164 7.93 21.46 1.81
C PHE A 164 6.56 20.81 1.97
N VAL A 165 6.20 20.47 3.20
CA VAL A 165 4.97 19.72 3.49
C VAL A 165 4.09 20.48 4.47
N MET A 166 2.76 20.40 4.28
CA MET A 166 1.80 21.06 5.15
C MET A 166 0.64 20.13 5.51
N GLY A 167 0.04 20.39 6.66
CA GLY A 167 -1.22 19.75 7.02
C GLY A 167 -2.39 20.39 6.32
N ASP A 168 -3.44 19.62 6.07
CA ASP A 168 -4.69 20.14 5.46
C ASP A 168 -5.45 21.01 6.48
N ASN A 169 -5.36 20.72 7.79
CA ASN A 169 -5.81 21.63 8.85
C ASN A 169 -4.70 22.65 9.13
N ARG A 170 -4.74 23.76 8.45
CA ARG A 170 -3.69 24.79 8.46
C ARG A 170 -3.41 25.37 9.82
N ASP A 171 -4.43 25.57 10.63
CA ASP A 171 -4.33 26.16 11.96
C ASP A 171 -3.82 25.17 13.01
N ALA A 172 -4.23 23.90 12.91
CA ALA A 172 -3.88 22.84 13.85
C ALA A 172 -2.70 21.95 13.39
N SER A 173 -1.89 22.42 12.42
CA SER A 173 -0.76 21.65 11.90
C SER A 173 0.59 22.12 12.43
N PHE A 174 1.39 21.16 12.89
CA PHE A 174 2.83 21.31 13.03
C PHE A 174 3.47 20.75 11.76
N ASP A 175 3.95 21.65 10.87
CA ASP A 175 4.42 21.32 9.53
C ASP A 175 5.62 22.18 9.11
N SER A 176 5.99 22.17 7.85
CA SER A 176 7.18 22.86 7.33
C SER A 176 7.23 24.35 7.57
N ARG A 177 6.12 24.99 7.88
CA ARG A 177 6.11 26.39 8.35
C ARG A 177 6.83 26.54 9.69
N LYS A 178 6.90 25.47 10.50
CA LYS A 178 7.48 25.46 11.85
C LYS A 178 8.79 24.69 11.92
N PHE A 179 8.88 23.49 11.32
CA PHE A 179 10.10 22.66 11.40
C PHE A 179 10.99 22.76 10.15
N GLY A 180 10.56 23.47 9.10
CA GLY A 180 11.33 23.60 7.85
C GLY A 180 11.05 22.48 6.84
N ALA A 181 11.92 22.38 5.82
CA ALA A 181 11.80 21.34 4.82
C ALA A 181 12.19 19.96 5.38
N ILE A 182 11.62 18.92 4.79
CA ILE A 182 11.99 17.54 5.06
C ILE A 182 12.85 16.99 3.90
N LYS A 183 13.69 16.02 4.20
CA LYS A 183 14.51 15.37 3.17
C LYS A 183 13.78 14.21 2.53
N ARG A 184 14.15 13.91 1.27
CA ARG A 184 13.63 12.78 0.51
C ARG A 184 13.78 11.45 1.27
N GLU A 185 14.90 11.25 1.94
CA GLU A 185 15.22 10.03 2.70
C GLU A 185 14.28 9.76 3.87
N SER A 186 13.68 10.81 4.46
CA SER A 186 12.72 10.65 5.55
C SER A 186 11.33 10.22 5.05
N ILE A 187 11.06 10.29 3.75
CA ILE A 187 9.75 9.95 3.18
C ILE A 187 9.62 8.43 3.07
N VAL A 188 8.65 7.87 3.80
CA VAL A 188 8.36 6.43 3.84
C VAL A 188 7.51 6.01 2.64
N GLY A 189 6.44 6.75 2.33
CA GLY A 189 5.53 6.40 1.24
C GLY A 189 4.36 7.36 1.14
N ARG A 190 3.51 7.13 0.13
CA ARG A 190 2.29 7.91 -0.07
C ARG A 190 1.08 7.21 0.53
N ALA A 191 0.13 7.97 1.04
CA ALA A 191 -1.19 7.46 1.37
C ALA A 191 -1.91 7.10 0.06
N TRP A 192 -2.21 5.80 -0.12
CA TRP A 192 -2.80 5.29 -1.35
C TRP A 192 -4.28 4.94 -1.20
N LEU A 193 -4.63 4.29 -0.10
CA LEU A 193 -6.00 3.81 0.15
C LEU A 193 -6.39 4.07 1.60
N ARG A 194 -7.61 4.58 1.81
CA ARG A 194 -8.27 4.54 3.11
C ARG A 194 -9.05 3.24 3.23
N GLY A 195 -8.62 2.35 4.12
CA GLY A 195 -9.21 1.03 4.32
C GLY A 195 -10.30 1.00 5.40
N LEU A 196 -10.22 1.88 6.39
CA LEU A 196 -11.22 2.00 7.45
C LEU A 196 -11.44 3.48 7.81
N PRO A 197 -12.62 3.83 8.30
CA PRO A 197 -13.82 3.00 8.50
C PRO A 197 -14.46 2.59 7.15
N ILE A 198 -15.18 1.44 7.13
CA ILE A 198 -15.70 0.85 5.88
C ILE A 198 -16.54 1.81 5.05
N HIS A 199 -17.32 2.67 5.70
CA HIS A 199 -18.18 3.66 5.00
C HIS A 199 -17.40 4.82 4.36
N ARG A 200 -16.08 4.91 4.59
CA ARG A 200 -15.17 5.91 4.01
C ARG A 200 -14.05 5.29 3.18
N VAL A 201 -14.15 4.00 2.83
CA VAL A 201 -13.17 3.34 1.95
C VAL A 201 -13.08 4.11 0.64
N SER A 202 -11.88 4.57 0.31
CA SER A 202 -11.63 5.36 -0.91
C SER A 202 -10.16 5.34 -1.29
N MET A 203 -9.88 5.36 -2.57
CA MET A 203 -8.54 5.66 -3.06
C MET A 203 -8.23 7.13 -2.80
N ILE A 204 -6.99 7.41 -2.40
CA ILE A 204 -6.52 8.77 -2.14
C ILE A 204 -5.91 9.28 -3.43
N GLY A 205 -6.61 10.21 -4.07
CA GLY A 205 -6.15 10.92 -5.25
C GLY A 205 -5.32 12.15 -4.89
N ASN A 206 -4.57 12.65 -5.87
CA ASN A 206 -3.91 13.94 -5.77
C ASN A 206 -4.86 15.03 -6.26
N PRO A 207 -4.83 16.21 -5.65
CA PRO A 207 -5.41 17.39 -6.25
C PRO A 207 -4.75 17.65 -7.61
N ASP A 208 -5.55 17.96 -8.60
CA ASP A 208 -5.04 18.39 -9.90
C ASP A 208 -4.76 19.89 -9.82
N TYR A 209 -3.51 20.25 -9.63
CA TYR A 209 -3.09 21.63 -9.70
C TYR A 209 -2.88 21.97 -11.19
N THR A 210 -3.93 22.34 -11.87
CA THR A 210 -3.80 22.96 -13.17
C THR A 210 -3.15 24.32 -12.96
N ALA A 211 -1.87 24.41 -13.29
CA ALA A 211 -1.25 25.69 -13.49
C ALA A 211 -1.84 26.26 -14.79
N GLU A 212 -2.81 27.16 -14.69
CA GLU A 212 -3.21 28.02 -15.79
C GLU A 212 -2.15 29.08 -16.09
#